data_4b7d1c17dd6e71b9392302ac34e3d5b4
#
_entry.id   4b7d1c17dd6e71b9392302ac34e3d5b4
#
_cell.length_a   1.000
_cell.length_b   1.000
_cell.length_c   1.000
_cell.angle_alpha   90.00
_cell.angle_beta   90.00
_cell.angle_gamma   90.00
#
_symmetry.space_group_name_H-M   'P 1'
#
loop_
_entity.id
_entity.type
_entity.pdbx_description
1 polymer ?
#
loop_
_entity_poly.entity_id
_entity_poly.type
_entity_poly.pdbx_seq_one_letter_code
_entity_poly.pdbx_strand_id
1 'polypeptide(L)'
;MKQLKLKAFYPHFFAIILLILIGFIYFYPTLQGKVVNQSDVSSFVGAAKETIDYRAANEGEEPLWTNSMFSGMPTTMISTYYKGNYLENIYEFLFVGPRPAADLILGFISFYFLMLAFGVNPWLSIVGALAFGLCSYNFQIIQVGHNAKMTAIAFMPAVLAALVYAFRKNRWLGAVLFGIMLSFEIMANHPQITFYLAFITIFYGAAQLCTAIKQKTLPGFLKTAMLLIVAAGLAGATNVNHLWPTWEYGKYTMRGGSELTLNQKNQTKGGLDKEYATAWSYGI
;
A
#
# COMPACT_ATOMS: atom_id res chain seq x y z
N MET A 1 -0.92 8.84 39.12
CA MET A 1 -0.18 8.62 37.86
C MET A 1 0.68 7.38 38.04
N LYS A 2 0.35 6.23 37.40
CA LYS A 2 1.22 5.04 37.43
C LYS A 2 2.53 5.43 36.71
N GLN A 3 3.65 5.32 37.43
CA GLN A 3 4.98 5.43 36.83
C GLN A 3 4.99 4.51 35.58
N LEU A 4 5.05 5.11 34.41
CA LEU A 4 5.32 4.42 33.17
C LEU A 4 6.61 3.64 33.42
N LYS A 5 6.52 2.31 33.45
CA LYS A 5 7.70 1.46 33.66
C LYS A 5 8.56 1.59 32.40
N LEU A 6 9.47 2.55 32.37
CA LEU A 6 10.43 2.78 31.29
C LEU A 6 11.01 1.46 30.75
N LYS A 7 11.26 0.50 31.67
CA LYS A 7 11.76 -0.85 31.31
C LYS A 7 10.88 -1.59 30.29
N ALA A 8 9.59 -1.30 30.20
CA ALA A 8 8.72 -1.95 29.21
C ALA A 8 8.93 -1.40 27.78
N PHE A 9 9.46 -0.19 27.64
CA PHE A 9 9.69 0.44 26.33
C PHE A 9 11.04 0.08 25.70
N TYR A 10 12.04 -0.32 26.48
CA TYR A 10 13.37 -0.61 25.97
C TYR A 10 13.40 -1.63 24.84
N PRO A 11 12.68 -2.79 24.89
CA PRO A 11 12.70 -3.75 23.81
C PRO A 11 12.14 -3.18 22.49
N HIS A 12 11.11 -2.34 22.59
CA HIS A 12 10.48 -1.73 21.41
C HIS A 12 11.37 -0.64 20.81
N PHE A 13 11.98 0.20 21.62
CA PHE A 13 12.93 1.22 21.19
C PHE A 13 14.14 0.59 20.50
N PHE A 14 14.73 -0.45 21.14
CA PHE A 14 15.83 -1.21 20.56
C PHE A 14 15.43 -1.85 19.23
N ALA A 15 14.24 -2.47 19.16
CA ALA A 15 13.74 -3.12 17.94
C ALA A 15 13.64 -2.12 16.77
N ILE A 16 13.03 -0.96 17.01
CA ILE A 16 12.84 0.06 15.96
C ILE A 16 14.21 0.56 15.47
N ILE A 17 15.13 0.88 16.37
CA ILE A 17 16.48 1.33 15.97
C ILE A 17 17.21 0.24 15.18
N LEU A 18 17.16 -1.01 15.65
CA LEU A 18 17.81 -2.12 14.98
C LEU A 18 17.27 -2.33 13.56
N LEU A 19 15.94 -2.30 13.38
CA LEU A 19 15.29 -2.46 12.08
C LEU A 19 15.63 -1.32 11.12
N ILE A 20 15.71 -0.07 11.62
CA ILE A 20 16.16 1.09 10.84
C ILE A 20 17.63 0.90 10.43
N LEU A 21 18.49 0.52 11.35
CA LEU A 21 19.92 0.31 11.07
C LEU A 21 20.12 -0.79 10.01
N ILE A 22 19.41 -1.91 10.12
CA ILE A 22 19.49 -3.00 9.13
C ILE A 22 19.05 -2.52 7.75
N GLY A 23 17.97 -1.75 7.64
CA GLY A 23 17.53 -1.16 6.38
C GLY A 23 18.59 -0.25 5.75
N PHE A 24 19.23 0.60 6.55
CA PHE A 24 20.30 1.46 6.07
C PHE A 24 21.60 0.72 5.75
N ILE A 25 21.95 -0.31 6.50
CA ILE A 25 23.12 -1.15 6.19
C ILE A 25 22.92 -1.84 4.84
N TYR A 26 21.73 -2.39 4.59
CA TYR A 26 21.43 -3.05 3.33
C TYR A 26 21.49 -2.09 2.13
N PHE A 27 20.92 -0.91 2.29
CA PHE A 27 20.92 0.13 1.25
C PHE A 27 22.00 1.22 1.50
N TYR A 28 23.13 0.86 2.13
CA TYR A 28 24.19 1.81 2.44
C TYR A 28 24.62 2.71 1.26
N PRO A 29 24.69 2.23 0.00
CA PRO A 29 25.03 3.10 -1.13
C PRO A 29 24.04 4.27 -1.33
N THR A 30 22.78 4.14 -0.95
CA THR A 30 21.79 5.22 -1.07
C THR A 30 22.07 6.37 -0.10
N LEU A 31 22.69 6.09 1.05
CA LEU A 31 23.15 7.10 2.00
C LEU A 31 24.35 7.90 1.47
N GLN A 32 25.05 7.37 0.46
CA GLN A 32 26.13 8.05 -0.26
C GLN A 32 25.63 8.84 -1.48
N GLY A 33 24.31 9.01 -1.64
CA GLY A 33 23.71 9.67 -2.78
C GLY A 33 23.64 8.81 -4.06
N LYS A 34 23.98 7.50 -3.98
CA LYS A 34 23.80 6.59 -5.11
C LYS A 34 22.33 6.20 -5.22
N VAL A 35 21.86 6.03 -6.44
CA VAL A 35 20.49 5.58 -6.73
C VAL A 35 20.50 4.15 -7.28
N VAL A 36 19.46 3.41 -6.96
CA VAL A 36 19.25 2.10 -7.57
C VAL A 36 18.79 2.33 -9.01
N ASN A 37 19.46 1.68 -9.97
CA ASN A 37 19.03 1.74 -11.36
C ASN A 37 17.79 0.86 -11.54
N GLN A 38 16.64 1.51 -11.75
CA GLN A 38 15.32 0.90 -11.84
C GLN A 38 14.75 1.14 -13.25
N SER A 39 14.55 0.08 -14.03
CA SER A 39 14.05 0.17 -15.41
C SER A 39 12.69 0.84 -15.51
N ASP A 40 11.77 0.50 -14.61
CA ASP A 40 10.42 1.04 -14.62
C ASP A 40 10.38 2.53 -14.25
N VAL A 41 11.28 2.97 -13.34
CA VAL A 41 11.40 4.39 -13.02
C VAL A 41 11.93 5.17 -14.22
N SER A 42 12.91 4.64 -14.95
CA SER A 42 13.42 5.28 -16.17
C SER A 42 12.34 5.38 -17.24
N SER A 43 11.57 4.31 -17.43
CA SER A 43 10.42 4.29 -18.35
C SER A 43 9.32 5.26 -17.93
N PHE A 44 9.02 5.34 -16.63
CA PHE A 44 8.05 6.27 -16.08
C PHE A 44 8.47 7.74 -16.32
N VAL A 45 9.72 8.08 -16.06
CA VAL A 45 10.24 9.45 -16.30
C VAL A 45 10.10 9.83 -17.75
N GLY A 46 10.40 8.90 -18.68
CA GLY A 46 10.19 9.11 -20.12
C GLY A 46 8.73 9.32 -20.47
N ALA A 47 7.84 8.49 -19.95
CA ALA A 47 6.40 8.58 -20.18
C ALA A 47 5.77 9.85 -19.60
N ALA A 48 6.22 10.28 -18.42
CA ALA A 48 5.72 11.46 -17.72
C ALA A 48 6.40 12.77 -18.15
N LYS A 49 7.35 12.72 -19.09
CA LYS A 49 8.19 13.89 -19.41
C LYS A 49 7.37 15.11 -19.84
N GLU A 50 6.38 14.95 -20.69
CA GLU A 50 5.51 16.06 -21.12
C GLU A 50 4.81 16.73 -19.93
N THR A 51 4.29 15.96 -18.99
CA THR A 51 3.63 16.48 -17.78
C THR A 51 4.61 17.15 -16.83
N ILE A 52 5.83 16.62 -16.71
CA ILE A 52 6.90 17.18 -15.88
C ILE A 52 7.35 18.52 -16.46
N ASP A 53 7.60 18.58 -17.77
CA ASP A 53 8.05 19.79 -18.47
C ASP A 53 6.96 20.88 -18.43
N TYR A 54 5.68 20.50 -18.61
CA TYR A 54 4.56 21.43 -18.48
C TYR A 54 4.50 22.07 -17.09
N ARG A 55 4.59 21.28 -16.03
CA ARG A 55 4.61 21.80 -14.64
C ARG A 55 5.76 22.75 -14.39
N ALA A 56 6.94 22.42 -14.91
CA ALA A 56 8.12 23.27 -14.76
C ALA A 56 7.97 24.62 -15.47
N ALA A 57 7.28 24.65 -16.61
CA ALA A 57 7.04 25.87 -17.40
C ALA A 57 5.85 26.71 -16.91
N ASN A 58 4.92 26.13 -16.14
CA ASN A 58 3.65 26.75 -15.75
C ASN A 58 3.48 26.84 -14.21
N GLU A 59 4.53 27.22 -13.49
CA GLU A 59 4.48 27.47 -12.02
C GLU A 59 3.91 26.31 -11.18
N GLY A 60 4.05 25.08 -11.69
CA GLY A 60 3.54 23.88 -11.05
C GLY A 60 2.04 23.64 -11.26
N GLU A 61 1.44 24.20 -12.29
CA GLU A 61 0.09 23.82 -12.73
C GLU A 61 0.10 22.40 -13.28
N GLU A 62 -0.98 21.66 -12.99
CA GLU A 62 -1.15 20.28 -13.46
C GLU A 62 -1.86 20.25 -14.81
N PRO A 63 -1.25 19.65 -15.85
CA PRO A 63 -1.97 19.40 -17.08
C PRO A 63 -2.99 18.30 -16.85
N LEU A 64 -4.16 18.37 -17.49
CA LEU A 64 -5.20 17.35 -17.36
C LEU A 64 -5.09 16.26 -18.45
N TRP A 65 -4.31 16.51 -19.49
CA TRP A 65 -4.15 15.63 -20.64
C TRP A 65 -2.69 15.61 -21.10
N THR A 66 -2.23 14.45 -21.58
CA THR A 66 -0.92 14.30 -22.25
C THR A 66 -1.10 13.60 -23.59
N ASN A 67 -0.32 14.01 -24.58
CA ASN A 67 -0.31 13.40 -25.92
C ASN A 67 0.85 12.39 -26.10
N SER A 68 1.77 12.31 -25.13
CA SER A 68 3.00 11.51 -25.25
C SER A 68 2.77 10.01 -25.16
N MET A 69 1.60 9.56 -24.68
CA MET A 69 1.29 8.14 -24.51
C MET A 69 -0.05 7.77 -25.15
N PHE A 70 -0.09 6.61 -25.82
CA PHE A 70 -1.31 5.97 -26.37
C PHE A 70 -2.18 6.92 -27.23
N SER A 71 -1.57 7.83 -27.96
CA SER A 71 -2.25 8.88 -28.73
C SER A 71 -3.08 9.88 -27.90
N GLY A 72 -2.80 9.95 -26.62
CA GLY A 72 -3.43 10.84 -25.66
C GLY A 72 -4.17 10.12 -24.55
N MET A 73 -3.97 10.60 -23.31
CA MET A 73 -4.65 10.07 -22.14
C MET A 73 -4.69 11.09 -20.99
N PRO A 74 -5.60 10.93 -20.01
CA PRO A 74 -5.61 11.75 -18.82
C PRO A 74 -4.30 11.63 -18.02
N THR A 75 -3.75 12.75 -17.58
CA THR A 75 -2.51 12.79 -16.78
C THR A 75 -2.69 12.15 -15.40
N THR A 76 -3.92 12.10 -14.89
CA THR A 76 -4.28 11.41 -13.65
C THR A 76 -3.88 9.94 -13.63
N MET A 77 -3.70 9.33 -14.80
CA MET A 77 -3.27 7.94 -14.94
C MET A 77 -1.74 7.78 -14.97
N ILE A 78 -0.99 8.87 -15.07
CA ILE A 78 0.47 8.85 -15.17
C ILE A 78 1.12 9.53 -13.96
N SER A 79 0.91 10.83 -13.83
CA SER A 79 1.67 11.68 -12.89
C SER A 79 0.92 12.96 -12.58
N THR A 80 -0.09 12.91 -11.74
CA THR A 80 -0.79 14.10 -11.25
C THR A 80 -0.50 14.30 -9.77
N TYR A 81 -0.15 15.52 -9.39
CA TYR A 81 0.03 15.94 -8.01
C TYR A 81 -1.20 16.71 -7.52
N TYR A 82 -1.79 16.26 -6.41
CA TYR A 82 -3.01 16.87 -5.86
C TYR A 82 -2.66 17.83 -4.72
N LYS A 83 -2.51 19.11 -5.00
CA LYS A 83 -2.09 20.17 -4.05
C LYS A 83 -2.93 20.27 -2.76
N GLY A 84 -4.14 19.75 -2.74
CA GLY A 84 -5.05 19.79 -1.58
C GLY A 84 -4.98 18.56 -0.66
N ASN A 85 -4.13 17.60 -0.95
CA ASN A 85 -4.05 16.36 -0.16
C ASN A 85 -3.06 16.48 1.01
N TYR A 86 -3.51 17.07 2.13
CA TYR A 86 -2.68 17.23 3.33
C TYR A 86 -2.23 15.91 3.96
N LEU A 87 -2.88 14.79 3.67
CA LEU A 87 -2.45 13.47 4.15
C LEU A 87 -1.12 13.04 3.53
N GLU A 88 -0.77 13.55 2.36
CA GLU A 88 0.49 13.27 1.70
C GLU A 88 1.71 13.70 2.53
N ASN A 89 1.61 14.83 3.24
CA ASN A 89 2.67 15.28 4.13
C ASN A 89 2.90 14.32 5.31
N ILE A 90 1.82 13.74 5.87
CA ILE A 90 1.91 12.75 6.94
C ILE A 90 2.42 11.42 6.38
N TYR A 91 1.99 11.05 5.19
CA TYR A 91 2.44 9.87 4.48
C TYR A 91 3.96 9.90 4.26
N GLU A 92 4.48 11.00 3.69
CA GLU A 92 5.91 11.16 3.45
C GLU A 92 6.73 11.18 4.74
N PHE A 93 6.19 11.71 5.84
CA PHE A 93 6.87 11.70 7.15
C PHE A 93 7.10 10.27 7.71
N LEU A 94 6.32 9.28 7.28
CA LEU A 94 6.50 7.88 7.71
C LEU A 94 7.72 7.20 7.07
N PHE A 95 8.29 7.79 6.04
CA PHE A 95 9.45 7.24 5.34
C PHE A 95 10.76 7.74 5.98
N VAL A 96 11.49 6.83 6.58
CA VAL A 96 12.75 7.13 7.26
C VAL A 96 13.91 6.97 6.27
N GLY A 97 14.40 8.08 5.74
CA GLY A 97 15.53 8.12 4.80
C GLY A 97 15.14 8.00 3.32
N PRO A 98 16.14 7.81 2.44
CA PRO A 98 15.90 7.74 1.01
C PRO A 98 15.25 6.43 0.59
N ARG A 99 14.42 6.47 -0.46
CA ARG A 99 13.90 5.25 -1.09
C ARG A 99 15.01 4.57 -1.90
N PRO A 100 15.05 3.24 -1.97
CA PRO A 100 14.06 2.27 -1.45
C PRO A 100 14.30 1.82 0.00
N ALA A 101 15.34 2.29 0.70
CA ALA A 101 15.61 1.93 2.08
C ALA A 101 14.41 2.22 2.99
N ALA A 102 13.76 3.39 2.79
CA ALA A 102 12.61 3.80 3.56
C ALA A 102 11.40 2.84 3.43
N ASP A 103 11.13 2.29 2.23
CA ASP A 103 10.08 1.30 2.02
C ASP A 103 10.37 -0.01 2.76
N LEU A 104 11.63 -0.46 2.75
CA LEU A 104 12.05 -1.66 3.47
C LEU A 104 11.92 -1.47 4.99
N ILE A 105 12.36 -0.32 5.51
CA ILE A 105 12.25 0.04 6.93
C ILE A 105 10.77 0.10 7.36
N LEU A 106 9.93 0.73 6.55
CA LEU A 106 8.48 0.76 6.78
C LEU A 106 7.90 -0.65 6.87
N GLY A 107 8.27 -1.53 5.95
CA GLY A 107 7.84 -2.94 5.97
C GLY A 107 8.29 -3.68 7.24
N PHE A 108 9.52 -3.50 7.67
CA PHE A 108 10.00 -4.06 8.94
C PHE A 108 9.18 -3.57 10.13
N ILE A 109 9.00 -2.26 10.27
CA ILE A 109 8.29 -1.65 11.40
C ILE A 109 6.82 -2.07 11.39
N SER A 110 6.18 -2.08 10.23
CA SER A 110 4.78 -2.50 10.07
C SER A 110 4.58 -3.95 10.49
N PHE A 111 5.45 -4.85 10.05
CA PHE A 111 5.35 -6.27 10.42
C PHE A 111 5.69 -6.51 11.90
N TYR A 112 6.64 -5.76 12.45
CA TYR A 112 6.92 -5.79 13.88
C TYR A 112 5.67 -5.48 14.71
N PHE A 113 4.93 -4.42 14.35
CA PHE A 113 3.68 -4.08 15.04
C PHE A 113 2.58 -5.12 14.82
N LEU A 114 2.53 -5.77 13.66
CA LEU A 114 1.60 -6.87 13.42
C LEU A 114 1.86 -8.05 14.38
N MET A 115 3.11 -8.44 14.54
CA MET A 115 3.49 -9.50 15.48
C MET A 115 3.10 -9.14 16.92
N LEU A 116 3.33 -7.89 17.35
CA LEU A 116 2.91 -7.40 18.67
C LEU A 116 1.38 -7.39 18.82
N ALA A 117 0.63 -7.06 17.79
CA ALA A 117 -0.84 -7.10 17.82
C ALA A 117 -1.37 -8.53 18.04
N PHE A 118 -0.66 -9.52 17.50
CA PHE A 118 -0.94 -10.93 17.79
C PHE A 118 -0.48 -11.39 19.17
N GLY A 119 0.27 -10.58 19.91
CA GLY A 119 0.74 -10.88 21.26
C GLY A 119 2.09 -11.61 21.29
N VAL A 120 2.83 -11.59 20.19
CA VAL A 120 4.18 -12.14 20.11
C VAL A 120 5.13 -11.23 20.92
N ASN A 121 6.12 -11.80 21.59
CA ASN A 121 7.08 -11.01 22.34
C ASN A 121 7.98 -10.15 21.41
N PRO A 122 8.51 -9.01 21.91
CA PRO A 122 9.26 -8.06 21.07
C PRO A 122 10.46 -8.67 20.32
N TRP A 123 11.19 -9.57 20.96
CA TRP A 123 12.40 -10.18 20.37
C TRP A 123 12.08 -11.09 19.20
N LEU A 124 11.07 -11.93 19.34
CA LEU A 124 10.58 -12.78 18.26
C LEU A 124 9.91 -11.95 17.17
N SER A 125 9.30 -10.83 17.53
CA SER A 125 8.70 -9.89 16.57
C SER A 125 9.76 -9.25 15.65
N ILE A 126 10.99 -9.02 16.14
CA ILE A 126 12.13 -8.59 15.30
C ILE A 126 12.44 -9.65 14.23
N VAL A 127 12.51 -10.92 14.62
CA VAL A 127 12.79 -12.03 13.69
C VAL A 127 11.71 -12.09 12.62
N GLY A 128 10.44 -11.99 12.99
CA GLY A 128 9.31 -11.96 12.04
C GLY A 128 9.39 -10.76 11.09
N ALA A 129 9.71 -9.58 11.60
CA ALA A 129 9.89 -8.37 10.80
C ALA A 129 11.02 -8.52 9.76
N LEU A 130 12.15 -9.07 10.16
CA LEU A 130 13.27 -9.34 9.26
C LEU A 130 12.92 -10.40 8.22
N ALA A 131 12.25 -11.48 8.60
CA ALA A 131 11.81 -12.52 7.68
C ALA A 131 10.86 -11.99 6.61
N PHE A 132 9.93 -11.10 6.99
CA PHE A 132 9.03 -10.44 6.06
C PHE A 132 9.76 -9.47 5.12
N GLY A 133 10.55 -8.55 5.66
CA GLY A 133 11.16 -7.50 4.85
C GLY A 133 12.31 -8.01 3.98
N LEU A 134 13.11 -8.99 4.47
CA LEU A 134 14.22 -9.58 3.71
C LEU A 134 13.77 -10.72 2.76
N CYS A 135 12.47 -10.86 2.53
CA CYS A 135 11.95 -11.76 1.50
C CYS A 135 12.51 -11.37 0.12
N SER A 136 13.01 -12.34 -0.64
CA SER A 136 13.61 -12.13 -1.96
C SER A 136 12.69 -11.41 -2.94
N TYR A 137 11.39 -11.62 -2.83
CA TYR A 137 10.38 -10.94 -3.65
C TYR A 137 10.43 -9.41 -3.50
N ASN A 138 10.62 -8.90 -2.28
CA ASN A 138 10.70 -7.46 -2.03
C ASN A 138 11.89 -6.83 -2.78
N PHE A 139 13.03 -7.52 -2.82
CA PHE A 139 14.20 -7.03 -3.54
C PHE A 139 14.03 -7.10 -5.07
N GLN A 140 13.35 -8.12 -5.56
CA GLN A 140 13.04 -8.22 -7.00
C GLN A 140 12.16 -7.06 -7.46
N ILE A 141 11.09 -6.75 -6.73
CA ILE A 141 10.19 -5.64 -7.10
C ILE A 141 10.86 -4.26 -6.92
N ILE A 142 11.74 -4.10 -5.94
CA ILE A 142 12.56 -2.90 -5.76
C ILE A 142 13.53 -2.75 -6.95
N GLN A 143 14.21 -3.83 -7.34
CA GLN A 143 15.19 -3.79 -8.43
C GLN A 143 14.56 -3.36 -9.76
N VAL A 144 13.37 -3.85 -10.07
CA VAL A 144 12.64 -3.49 -11.30
C VAL A 144 12.10 -2.06 -11.24
N GLY A 145 11.75 -1.56 -10.05
CA GLY A 145 11.19 -0.22 -9.86
C GLY A 145 9.69 -0.19 -9.59
N HIS A 146 9.11 -1.31 -9.14
CA HIS A 146 7.72 -1.38 -8.70
C HIS A 146 7.53 -0.72 -7.32
N ASN A 147 7.94 0.55 -7.19
CA ASN A 147 7.97 1.26 -5.91
C ASN A 147 6.59 1.37 -5.25
N ALA A 148 5.55 1.73 -6.01
CA ALA A 148 4.16 1.77 -5.52
C ALA A 148 3.71 0.43 -4.92
N LYS A 149 4.10 -0.68 -5.58
CA LYS A 149 3.82 -2.03 -5.09
C LYS A 149 4.55 -2.34 -3.80
N MET A 150 5.84 -1.99 -3.71
CA MET A 150 6.63 -2.19 -2.50
C MET A 150 6.07 -1.39 -1.33
N THR A 151 5.69 -0.14 -1.56
CA THR A 151 5.08 0.72 -0.54
C THR A 151 3.74 0.15 -0.05
N ALA A 152 2.86 -0.29 -0.96
CA ALA A 152 1.60 -0.94 -0.57
C ALA A 152 1.85 -2.19 0.27
N ILE A 153 2.79 -3.06 -0.13
CA ILE A 153 3.20 -4.24 0.65
C ILE A 153 3.73 -3.85 2.03
N ALA A 154 4.49 -2.77 2.13
CA ALA A 154 5.04 -2.30 3.41
C ALA A 154 3.96 -1.82 4.38
N PHE A 155 2.85 -1.24 3.88
CA PHE A 155 1.71 -0.84 4.71
C PHE A 155 0.76 -1.99 5.09
N MET A 156 0.66 -3.06 4.29
CA MET A 156 -0.25 -4.18 4.58
C MET A 156 -0.19 -4.69 6.02
N PRO A 157 1.00 -4.96 6.61
CA PRO A 157 1.09 -5.43 7.98
C PRO A 157 0.59 -4.41 8.99
N ALA A 158 0.73 -3.10 8.76
CA ALA A 158 0.22 -2.05 9.64
C ALA A 158 -1.31 -2.02 9.64
N VAL A 159 -1.94 -2.17 8.46
CA VAL A 159 -3.40 -2.29 8.34
C VAL A 159 -3.90 -3.51 9.10
N LEU A 160 -3.24 -4.66 8.91
CA LEU A 160 -3.59 -5.89 9.62
C LEU A 160 -3.35 -5.79 11.14
N ALA A 161 -2.29 -5.11 11.57
CA ALA A 161 -2.02 -4.87 12.98
C ALA A 161 -3.16 -4.08 13.64
N ALA A 162 -3.62 -3.01 12.97
CA ALA A 162 -4.73 -2.20 13.44
C ALA A 162 -6.06 -2.98 13.47
N LEU A 163 -6.32 -3.82 12.46
CA LEU A 163 -7.45 -4.75 12.41
C LEU A 163 -7.44 -5.71 13.59
N VAL A 164 -6.32 -6.39 13.82
CA VAL A 164 -6.13 -7.32 14.95
C VAL A 164 -6.31 -6.60 16.28
N TYR A 165 -5.74 -5.40 16.41
CA TYR A 165 -5.87 -4.59 17.60
C TYR A 165 -7.32 -4.17 17.90
N ALA A 166 -8.10 -3.84 16.86
CA ALA A 166 -9.52 -3.50 16.98
C ALA A 166 -10.34 -4.64 17.60
N PHE A 167 -10.09 -5.88 17.18
CA PHE A 167 -10.81 -7.04 17.72
C PHE A 167 -10.29 -7.50 19.08
N ARG A 168 -8.98 -7.40 19.35
CA ARG A 168 -8.35 -7.99 20.53
C ARG A 168 -8.15 -7.04 21.70
N LYS A 169 -8.06 -5.72 21.47
CA LYS A 169 -7.68 -4.75 22.49
C LYS A 169 -8.66 -3.60 22.64
N ASN A 170 -8.71 -2.71 21.65
CA ASN A 170 -9.55 -1.52 21.70
C ASN A 170 -10.13 -1.24 20.30
N ARG A 171 -11.45 -1.40 20.18
CA ARG A 171 -12.16 -1.26 18.91
C ARG A 171 -12.09 0.16 18.32
N TRP A 172 -12.15 1.19 19.18
CA TRP A 172 -12.14 2.57 18.73
C TRP A 172 -10.75 2.97 18.18
N LEU A 173 -9.72 2.78 19.00
CA LEU A 173 -8.36 3.08 18.58
C LEU A 173 -7.94 2.20 17.40
N GLY A 174 -8.31 0.92 17.43
CA GLY A 174 -8.02 0.01 16.32
C GLY A 174 -8.69 0.41 15.02
N ALA A 175 -9.95 0.86 15.05
CA ALA A 175 -10.66 1.34 13.86
C ALA A 175 -10.05 2.65 13.31
N VAL A 176 -9.67 3.58 14.17
CA VAL A 176 -8.97 4.81 13.75
C VAL A 176 -7.63 4.48 13.09
N LEU A 177 -6.81 3.65 13.72
CA LEU A 177 -5.52 3.23 13.16
C LEU A 177 -5.71 2.45 11.85
N PHE A 178 -6.73 1.59 11.77
CA PHE A 178 -7.07 0.85 10.56
C PHE A 178 -7.41 1.81 9.40
N GLY A 179 -8.26 2.81 9.64
CA GLY A 179 -8.62 3.81 8.63
C GLY A 179 -7.41 4.60 8.14
N ILE A 180 -6.54 5.04 9.05
CA ILE A 180 -5.32 5.80 8.71
C ILE A 180 -4.35 4.93 7.90
N MET A 181 -4.03 3.72 8.38
CA MET A 181 -3.08 2.84 7.69
C MET A 181 -3.62 2.36 6.35
N LEU A 182 -4.92 2.08 6.25
CA LEU A 182 -5.56 1.73 4.99
C LEU A 182 -5.58 2.91 4.01
N SER A 183 -5.80 4.14 4.50
CA SER A 183 -5.69 5.34 3.67
C SER A 183 -4.30 5.46 3.03
N PHE A 184 -3.24 5.22 3.79
CA PHE A 184 -1.86 5.26 3.29
C PHE A 184 -1.54 4.09 2.36
N GLU A 185 -2.09 2.90 2.62
CA GLU A 185 -1.93 1.76 1.73
C GLU A 185 -2.59 2.01 0.36
N ILE A 186 -3.80 2.59 0.34
CA ILE A 186 -4.49 2.98 -0.90
C ILE A 186 -3.71 4.11 -1.61
N MET A 187 -3.15 5.07 -0.86
CA MET A 187 -2.35 6.18 -1.39
C MET A 187 -1.08 5.70 -2.11
N ALA A 188 -0.53 4.54 -1.74
CA ALA A 188 0.56 3.91 -2.48
C ALA A 188 0.17 3.56 -3.93
N ASN A 189 -1.11 3.66 -4.27
CA ASN A 189 -1.67 3.54 -5.61
C ASN A 189 -1.34 2.21 -6.31
N HIS A 190 -1.49 1.09 -5.58
CA HIS A 190 -1.34 -0.25 -6.14
C HIS A 190 -2.58 -1.12 -5.85
N PRO A 191 -3.70 -0.92 -6.58
CA PRO A 191 -5.01 -1.53 -6.29
C PRO A 191 -5.00 -3.07 -6.18
N GLN A 192 -4.08 -3.74 -6.87
CA GLN A 192 -3.96 -5.20 -6.80
C GLN A 192 -3.53 -5.66 -5.39
N ILE A 193 -2.64 -4.92 -4.74
CA ILE A 193 -2.18 -5.24 -3.37
C ILE A 193 -3.31 -4.96 -2.39
N THR A 194 -4.01 -3.83 -2.54
CA THR A 194 -5.21 -3.49 -1.76
C THR A 194 -6.29 -4.59 -1.88
N PHE A 195 -6.49 -5.12 -3.08
CA PHE A 195 -7.42 -6.22 -3.33
C PHE A 195 -7.02 -7.51 -2.57
N TYR A 196 -5.74 -7.87 -2.58
CA TYR A 196 -5.26 -9.03 -1.80
C TYR A 196 -5.39 -8.80 -0.29
N LEU A 197 -5.11 -7.58 0.17
CA LEU A 197 -5.31 -7.19 1.57
C LEU A 197 -6.78 -7.31 1.99
N ALA A 198 -7.72 -6.96 1.11
CA ALA A 198 -9.15 -7.12 1.37
C ALA A 198 -9.53 -8.57 1.64
N PHE A 199 -9.00 -9.55 0.87
CA PHE A 199 -9.24 -10.97 1.14
C PHE A 199 -8.73 -11.38 2.53
N ILE A 200 -7.50 -11.00 2.88
CA ILE A 200 -6.91 -11.33 4.19
C ILE A 200 -7.79 -10.74 5.30
N THR A 201 -8.24 -9.50 5.13
CA THR A 201 -9.13 -8.81 6.07
C THR A 201 -10.47 -9.54 6.22
N ILE A 202 -11.08 -9.97 5.12
CA ILE A 202 -12.35 -10.71 5.10
C ILE A 202 -12.18 -12.08 5.80
N PHE A 203 -11.12 -12.84 5.48
CA PHE A 203 -10.87 -14.13 6.12
C PHE A 203 -10.63 -14.00 7.62
N TYR A 204 -9.86 -12.98 8.03
CA TYR A 204 -9.66 -12.70 9.45
C TYR A 204 -10.98 -12.30 10.12
N GLY A 205 -11.79 -11.45 9.48
CA GLY A 205 -13.12 -11.07 9.94
C GLY A 205 -14.05 -12.26 10.10
N ALA A 206 -14.05 -13.17 9.13
CA ALA A 206 -14.85 -14.42 9.19
C ALA A 206 -14.41 -15.31 10.36
N ALA A 207 -13.12 -15.45 10.61
CA ALA A 207 -12.62 -16.18 11.78
C ALA A 207 -13.06 -15.55 13.10
N GLN A 208 -13.04 -14.20 13.18
CA GLN A 208 -13.54 -13.47 14.36
C GLN A 208 -15.05 -13.62 14.53
N LEU A 209 -15.82 -13.64 13.43
CA LEU A 209 -17.27 -13.91 13.44
C LEU A 209 -17.57 -15.32 14.00
N CYS A 210 -16.89 -16.33 13.49
CA CYS A 210 -17.03 -17.70 13.98
C CYS A 210 -16.74 -17.80 15.49
N THR A 211 -15.70 -17.09 15.94
CA THR A 211 -15.34 -17.02 17.35
C THR A 211 -16.43 -16.32 18.17
N ALA A 212 -16.96 -15.20 17.69
CA ALA A 212 -18.00 -14.43 18.35
C ALA A 212 -19.33 -15.22 18.47
N ILE A 213 -19.68 -16.01 17.45
CA ILE A 213 -20.85 -16.89 17.49
C ILE A 213 -20.66 -17.97 18.57
N LYS A 214 -19.51 -18.67 18.59
CA LYS A 214 -19.20 -19.70 19.57
C LYS A 214 -19.20 -19.17 21.00
N GLN A 215 -18.68 -17.96 21.20
CA GLN A 215 -18.57 -17.30 22.51
C GLN A 215 -19.82 -16.48 22.89
N LYS A 216 -20.84 -16.42 22.04
CA LYS A 216 -22.07 -15.62 22.25
C LYS A 216 -21.78 -14.11 22.42
N THR A 217 -20.74 -13.59 21.76
CA THR A 217 -20.29 -12.17 21.81
C THR A 217 -20.59 -11.40 20.52
N LEU A 218 -21.56 -11.87 19.73
CA LEU A 218 -21.93 -11.31 18.43
C LEU A 218 -22.18 -9.79 18.43
N PRO A 219 -22.86 -9.16 19.44
CA PRO A 219 -23.06 -7.72 19.46
C PRO A 219 -21.72 -6.94 19.55
N GLY A 220 -20.72 -7.50 20.23
CA GLY A 220 -19.37 -6.92 20.30
C GLY A 220 -18.66 -6.96 18.97
N PHE A 221 -18.76 -8.09 18.26
CA PHE A 221 -18.24 -8.27 16.90
C PHE A 221 -18.87 -7.26 15.92
N LEU A 222 -20.21 -7.17 15.89
CA LEU A 222 -20.93 -6.27 14.98
C LEU A 222 -20.54 -4.80 15.18
N LYS A 223 -20.38 -4.34 16.44
CA LYS A 223 -19.90 -2.99 16.73
C LYS A 223 -18.50 -2.73 16.17
N THR A 224 -17.60 -3.70 16.32
CA THR A 224 -16.23 -3.58 15.80
C THR A 224 -16.22 -3.61 14.27
N ALA A 225 -16.96 -4.51 13.66
CA ALA A 225 -17.08 -4.62 12.20
C ALA A 225 -17.65 -3.34 11.58
N MET A 226 -18.70 -2.76 12.17
CA MET A 226 -19.28 -1.50 11.71
C MET A 226 -18.27 -0.35 11.75
N LEU A 227 -17.50 -0.21 12.84
CA LEU A 227 -16.46 0.81 12.96
C LEU A 227 -15.37 0.63 11.89
N LEU A 228 -14.96 -0.62 11.61
CA LEU A 228 -13.97 -0.91 10.58
C LEU A 228 -14.50 -0.64 9.17
N ILE A 229 -15.79 -0.92 8.89
CA ILE A 229 -16.41 -0.59 7.60
C ILE A 229 -16.46 0.93 7.40
N VAL A 230 -16.86 1.69 8.42
CA VAL A 230 -16.84 3.16 8.38
C VAL A 230 -15.42 3.68 8.15
N ALA A 231 -14.44 3.14 8.87
CA ALA A 231 -13.04 3.50 8.71
C ALA A 231 -12.50 3.19 7.31
N ALA A 232 -12.89 2.04 6.72
CA ALA A 232 -12.55 1.69 5.34
C ALA A 232 -13.19 2.65 4.33
N GLY A 233 -14.46 3.01 4.53
CA GLY A 233 -15.15 4.01 3.69
C GLY A 233 -14.46 5.38 3.74
N LEU A 234 -14.04 5.83 4.92
CA LEU A 234 -13.27 7.07 5.07
C LEU A 234 -11.90 6.98 4.40
N ALA A 235 -11.20 5.85 4.53
CA ALA A 235 -9.92 5.64 3.85
C ALA A 235 -10.06 5.69 2.32
N GLY A 236 -11.12 5.12 1.76
CA GLY A 236 -11.45 5.26 0.34
C GLY A 236 -11.79 6.70 -0.04
N ALA A 237 -12.58 7.40 0.78
CA ALA A 237 -12.98 8.77 0.53
C ALA A 237 -11.78 9.74 0.52
N THR A 238 -10.78 9.54 1.36
CA THR A 238 -9.55 10.36 1.34
C THR A 238 -8.69 10.14 0.10
N ASN A 239 -8.91 9.07 -0.65
CA ASN A 239 -8.18 8.71 -1.87
C ASN A 239 -9.06 8.79 -3.14
N VAL A 240 -10.20 9.47 -3.06
CA VAL A 240 -11.16 9.56 -4.18
C VAL A 240 -10.54 10.20 -5.43
N ASN A 241 -9.58 11.11 -5.25
CA ASN A 241 -8.83 11.76 -6.31
C ASN A 241 -8.02 10.78 -7.19
N HIS A 242 -7.58 9.65 -6.65
CA HIS A 242 -6.92 8.58 -7.40
C HIS A 242 -7.90 7.50 -7.85
N LEU A 243 -8.83 7.12 -6.96
CA LEU A 243 -9.74 6.01 -7.21
C LEU A 243 -10.79 6.32 -8.29
N TRP A 244 -11.38 7.52 -8.23
CA TRP A 244 -12.46 7.90 -9.15
C TRP A 244 -11.98 8.00 -10.61
N PRO A 245 -10.92 8.77 -10.94
CA PRO A 245 -10.43 8.83 -12.31
C PRO A 245 -9.98 7.46 -12.85
N THR A 246 -9.36 6.63 -12.00
CA THR A 246 -8.96 5.28 -12.39
C THR A 246 -10.16 4.41 -12.73
N TRP A 247 -11.23 4.48 -11.93
CA TRP A 247 -12.45 3.73 -12.20
C TRP A 247 -13.17 4.23 -13.46
N GLU A 248 -13.25 5.54 -13.64
CA GLU A 248 -13.91 6.16 -14.79
C GLU A 248 -13.16 5.86 -16.08
N TYR A 249 -11.85 6.10 -16.11
CA TYR A 249 -11.03 5.85 -17.30
C TYR A 249 -10.85 4.37 -17.60
N GLY A 250 -10.95 3.50 -16.62
CA GLY A 250 -10.87 2.05 -16.78
C GLY A 250 -11.80 1.49 -17.85
N LYS A 251 -12.94 2.15 -18.10
CA LYS A 251 -13.92 1.79 -19.13
C LYS A 251 -13.39 1.96 -20.55
N TYR A 252 -12.42 2.85 -20.74
CA TYR A 252 -11.80 3.17 -22.04
C TYR A 252 -10.47 2.44 -22.26
N THR A 253 -10.13 1.52 -21.38
CA THR A 253 -8.93 0.69 -21.48
C THR A 253 -9.28 -0.72 -21.98
N MET A 254 -8.26 -1.55 -22.18
CA MET A 254 -8.42 -2.98 -22.49
C MET A 254 -9.38 -3.73 -21.55
N ARG A 255 -9.65 -3.19 -20.36
CA ARG A 255 -10.57 -3.78 -19.37
C ARG A 255 -12.03 -3.37 -19.58
N GLY A 256 -12.28 -2.35 -20.37
CA GLY A 256 -13.63 -1.84 -20.64
C GLY A 256 -14.37 -2.53 -21.78
N GLY A 257 -13.70 -3.41 -22.49
CA GLY A 257 -14.20 -4.03 -23.72
C GLY A 257 -13.71 -3.31 -24.98
N SER A 258 -13.84 -3.97 -26.13
CA SER A 258 -13.41 -3.41 -27.41
C SER A 258 -14.56 -2.74 -28.14
N GLU A 259 -14.34 -1.54 -28.65
CA GLU A 259 -15.26 -0.84 -29.56
C GLU A 259 -15.02 -1.25 -31.04
N LEU A 260 -13.98 -2.04 -31.33
CA LEU A 260 -13.67 -2.50 -32.67
C LEU A 260 -14.70 -3.53 -33.14
N THR A 261 -15.23 -3.33 -34.35
CA THR A 261 -16.23 -4.22 -34.95
C THR A 261 -15.61 -5.39 -35.75
N LEU A 262 -14.33 -5.28 -36.10
CA LEU A 262 -13.60 -6.27 -36.90
C LEU A 262 -12.39 -6.78 -36.13
N ASN A 263 -12.14 -8.10 -36.20
CA ASN A 263 -10.96 -8.75 -35.62
C ASN A 263 -10.72 -8.47 -34.10
N GLN A 264 -11.75 -8.53 -33.32
CA GLN A 264 -11.63 -8.38 -31.87
C GLN A 264 -10.81 -9.55 -31.30
N LYS A 265 -9.63 -9.25 -30.74
CA LYS A 265 -8.87 -10.21 -29.94
C LYS A 265 -9.53 -10.50 -28.61
N ASN A 266 -10.18 -9.49 -28.00
CA ASN A 266 -10.95 -9.64 -26.77
C ASN A 266 -12.45 -9.62 -27.09
N GLN A 267 -13.11 -10.77 -26.97
CA GLN A 267 -14.55 -10.92 -27.22
C GLN A 267 -15.39 -10.77 -25.94
N THR A 268 -14.78 -10.43 -24.83
CA THR A 268 -15.50 -10.22 -23.56
C THR A 268 -16.26 -8.91 -23.58
N LYS A 269 -17.41 -8.85 -22.92
CA LYS A 269 -18.21 -7.61 -22.74
C LYS A 269 -17.62 -6.67 -21.68
N GLY A 270 -16.46 -7.00 -21.13
CA GLY A 270 -15.71 -6.26 -20.13
C GLY A 270 -14.70 -7.18 -19.44
N GLY A 271 -13.59 -6.60 -18.96
CA GLY A 271 -12.46 -7.35 -18.40
C GLY A 271 -11.51 -7.90 -19.47
N LEU A 272 -10.51 -8.65 -19.03
CA LEU A 272 -9.51 -9.29 -19.91
C LEU A 272 -9.99 -10.68 -20.32
N ASP A 273 -9.66 -11.10 -21.55
CA ASP A 273 -9.87 -12.49 -21.94
C ASP A 273 -8.93 -13.44 -21.16
N LYS A 274 -9.27 -14.72 -21.14
CA LYS A 274 -8.55 -15.71 -20.34
C LYS A 274 -7.10 -15.85 -20.80
N GLU A 275 -6.83 -15.84 -22.10
CA GLU A 275 -5.49 -16.02 -22.66
C GLU A 275 -4.58 -14.86 -22.26
N TYR A 276 -5.07 -13.63 -22.37
CA TYR A 276 -4.32 -12.46 -21.92
C TYR A 276 -4.13 -12.44 -20.41
N ALA A 277 -5.18 -12.76 -19.65
CA ALA A 277 -5.10 -12.76 -18.17
C ALA A 277 -4.11 -13.80 -17.63
N THR A 278 -3.90 -14.91 -18.36
CA THR A 278 -3.00 -15.99 -17.95
C THR A 278 -1.66 -16.01 -18.69
N ALA A 279 -1.43 -15.08 -19.63
CA ALA A 279 -0.20 -15.04 -20.46
C ALA A 279 1.11 -15.00 -19.66
N TRP A 280 1.07 -14.47 -18.44
CA TRP A 280 2.22 -14.37 -17.53
C TRP A 280 2.12 -15.33 -16.33
N SER A 281 1.19 -16.27 -16.37
CA SER A 281 1.07 -17.29 -15.34
C SER A 281 2.12 -18.38 -15.55
N TYR A 282 2.63 -18.94 -14.46
CA TYR A 282 3.43 -20.16 -14.56
C TYR A 282 2.52 -21.28 -15.06
N GLY A 283 3.02 -22.05 -16.05
CA GLY A 283 2.37 -23.27 -16.50
C GLY A 283 2.27 -24.29 -15.37
N ILE A 284 1.19 -25.07 -15.37
CA ILE A 284 1.02 -26.22 -14.48
C ILE A 284 1.81 -27.37 -15.06
#